data_46be7d8401f163246ffc0c5a0fe2e4a8
#
_entry.id   46be7d8401f163246ffc0c5a0fe2e4a8
#
_cell.length_a   1.000
_cell.length_b   1.000
_cell.length_c   1.000
_cell.angle_alpha   90.00
_cell.angle_beta   90.00
_cell.angle_gamma   90.00
#
_symmetry.space_group_name_H-M   'P 1'
#
loop_
_entity.id
_entity.type
_entity.pdbx_description
1 polymer ?
#
loop_
_entity_poly.entity_id
_entity_poly.type
_entity_poly.pdbx_seq_one_letter_code
_entity_poly.pdbx_strand_id
1 'polypeptide(L)'
;MNNDEYLRLLNHRLKENDDWYQQTAKLLGMSDSTFWILYMLYDYPEGITQSEICSMSYFPKQTINSSLKKLEADGVIELVPGNNGRSKKIVLTASGNELMSRTIVKVRRAECNALDSMTAGEKDAFITIIDKFTQLLNDATYLIKK
;
A
#
# COMPACT_ATOMS: atom_id res chain seq x y z
N MET A 1 -13.89 29.39 4.99
CA MET A 1 -12.81 28.56 5.59
C MET A 1 -11.47 29.01 5.03
N ASN A 2 -10.56 29.41 5.89
CA ASN A 2 -9.20 29.75 5.45
C ASN A 2 -8.35 28.50 5.19
N ASN A 3 -7.15 28.66 4.61
CA ASN A 3 -6.32 27.53 4.23
C ASN A 3 -5.86 26.68 5.44
N ASP A 4 -5.63 27.29 6.61
CA ASP A 4 -5.22 26.54 7.79
C ASP A 4 -6.35 25.67 8.34
N GLU A 5 -7.58 26.17 8.32
CA GLU A 5 -8.77 25.42 8.69
C GLU A 5 -9.01 24.26 7.71
N TYR A 6 -8.83 24.53 6.41
CA TYR A 6 -8.95 23.52 5.37
C TYR A 6 -7.91 22.41 5.53
N LEU A 7 -6.64 22.78 5.78
CA LEU A 7 -5.57 21.81 5.99
C LEU A 7 -5.81 20.93 7.22
N ARG A 8 -6.31 21.52 8.32
CA ARG A 8 -6.69 20.73 9.51
C ARG A 8 -7.76 19.71 9.18
N LEU A 9 -8.80 20.12 8.46
CA LEU A 9 -9.89 19.23 8.06
C LEU A 9 -9.39 18.13 7.10
N LEU A 10 -8.61 18.49 6.10
CA LEU A 10 -8.01 17.55 5.14
C LEU A 10 -7.18 16.50 5.86
N ASN A 11 -6.26 16.92 6.73
CA ASN A 11 -5.41 16.02 7.50
C ASN A 11 -6.22 15.07 8.40
N HIS A 12 -7.29 15.58 9.00
CA HIS A 12 -8.20 14.75 9.80
C HIS A 12 -8.87 13.66 8.94
N ARG A 13 -9.37 14.01 7.74
CA ARG A 13 -9.99 13.05 6.83
C ARG A 13 -9.01 12.01 6.30
N LEU A 14 -7.79 12.42 5.96
CA LEU A 14 -6.74 11.51 5.55
C LEU A 14 -6.37 10.54 6.68
N LYS A 15 -6.30 11.04 7.92
CA LYS A 15 -6.05 10.19 9.09
C LYS A 15 -7.18 9.16 9.30
N GLU A 16 -8.44 9.56 9.19
CA GLU A 16 -9.57 8.64 9.28
C GLU A 16 -9.50 7.53 8.21
N ASN A 17 -9.09 7.88 7.00
CA ASN A 17 -8.87 6.90 5.92
C ASN A 17 -7.74 5.92 6.27
N ASP A 18 -6.59 6.42 6.75
CA ASP A 18 -5.48 5.57 7.18
C ASP A 18 -5.87 4.66 8.35
N ASP A 19 -6.66 5.16 9.30
CA ASP A 19 -7.15 4.38 10.43
C ASP A 19 -7.99 3.17 10.00
N TRP A 20 -8.76 3.30 8.91
CA TRP A 20 -9.50 2.17 8.35
C TRP A 20 -8.57 1.03 7.94
N TYR A 21 -7.46 1.34 7.26
CA TYR A 21 -6.47 0.32 6.87
C TYR A 21 -5.75 -0.29 8.07
N GLN A 22 -5.37 0.53 9.05
CA GLN A 22 -4.71 0.03 10.27
C GLN A 22 -5.64 -0.90 11.08
N GLN A 23 -6.90 -0.53 11.24
CA GLN A 23 -7.89 -1.36 11.91
C GLN A 23 -8.17 -2.64 11.13
N THR A 24 -8.22 -2.57 9.82
CA THR A 24 -8.39 -3.73 8.93
C THR A 24 -7.22 -4.70 9.08
N ALA A 25 -5.98 -4.23 9.08
CA ALA A 25 -4.82 -5.06 9.34
C ALA A 25 -4.91 -5.79 10.68
N LYS A 26 -5.33 -5.08 11.75
CA LYS A 26 -5.56 -5.69 13.07
C LYS A 26 -6.65 -6.77 13.05
N LEU A 27 -7.76 -6.52 12.37
CA LEU A 27 -8.83 -7.50 12.21
C LEU A 27 -8.36 -8.77 11.50
N LEU A 28 -7.40 -8.62 10.58
CA LEU A 28 -6.80 -9.74 9.85
C LEU A 28 -5.63 -10.39 10.62
N GLY A 29 -5.30 -9.91 11.81
CA GLY A 29 -4.20 -10.42 12.64
C GLY A 29 -2.82 -10.12 12.08
N MET A 30 -2.66 -9.02 11.34
CA MET A 30 -1.42 -8.63 10.67
C MET A 30 -0.84 -7.36 11.25
N SER A 31 0.50 -7.24 11.24
CA SER A 31 1.17 -5.95 11.39
C SER A 31 0.91 -5.09 10.15
N ASP A 32 1.03 -3.77 10.29
CA ASP A 32 0.84 -2.85 9.16
C ASP A 32 1.80 -3.15 8.01
N SER A 33 3.08 -3.42 8.31
CA SER A 33 4.07 -3.73 7.28
C SER A 33 3.77 -5.04 6.54
N THR A 34 3.36 -6.09 7.25
CA THR A 34 2.93 -7.35 6.63
C THR A 34 1.71 -7.16 5.75
N PHE A 35 0.72 -6.42 6.23
CA PHE A 35 -0.49 -6.08 5.47
C PHE A 35 -0.13 -5.41 4.13
N TRP A 36 0.68 -4.36 4.16
CA TRP A 36 1.04 -3.63 2.95
C TRP A 36 1.94 -4.41 2.00
N ILE A 37 2.82 -5.28 2.50
CA ILE A 37 3.59 -6.20 1.65
C ILE A 37 2.66 -7.14 0.90
N LEU A 38 1.72 -7.77 1.58
CA LEU A 38 0.75 -8.67 0.94
C LEU A 38 -0.17 -7.91 -0.01
N TYR A 39 -0.56 -6.69 0.34
CA TYR A 39 -1.35 -5.82 -0.53
C TYR A 39 -0.62 -5.52 -1.85
N MET A 40 0.68 -5.20 -1.78
CA MET A 40 1.50 -5.01 -2.98
C MET A 40 1.65 -6.30 -3.80
N LEU A 41 1.86 -7.44 -3.14
CA LEU A 41 1.96 -8.73 -3.83
C LEU A 41 0.67 -9.13 -4.57
N TYR A 42 -0.48 -8.65 -4.13
CA TYR A 42 -1.74 -8.83 -4.84
C TYR A 42 -1.69 -8.23 -6.26
N ASP A 43 -1.08 -7.07 -6.41
CA ASP A 43 -0.96 -6.39 -7.71
C ASP A 43 0.19 -6.94 -8.58
N TYR A 44 1.09 -7.74 -8.01
CA TYR A 44 2.26 -8.30 -8.70
C TYR A 44 2.32 -9.83 -8.56
N PRO A 45 1.37 -10.56 -9.15
CA PRO A 45 1.29 -12.01 -9.00
C PRO A 45 2.52 -12.76 -9.54
N GLU A 46 3.26 -12.16 -10.46
CA GLU A 46 4.49 -12.72 -11.03
C GLU A 46 5.73 -12.45 -10.17
N GLY A 47 5.54 -11.74 -9.07
CA GLY A 47 6.60 -11.40 -8.13
C GLY A 47 7.16 -10.00 -8.28
N ILE A 48 7.76 -9.54 -7.20
CA ILE A 48 8.32 -8.21 -7.04
C ILE A 48 9.61 -8.32 -6.23
N THR A 49 10.60 -7.48 -6.51
CA THR A 49 11.85 -7.46 -5.75
C THR A 49 11.68 -6.73 -4.41
N GLN A 50 12.53 -7.04 -3.44
CA GLN A 50 12.55 -6.31 -2.17
C GLN A 50 12.82 -4.82 -2.38
N SER A 51 13.69 -4.47 -3.31
CA SER A 51 14.00 -3.08 -3.65
C SER A 51 12.76 -2.33 -4.15
N GLU A 52 11.94 -2.97 -5.00
CA GLU A 52 10.68 -2.39 -5.49
C GLU A 52 9.67 -2.23 -4.36
N ILE A 53 9.54 -3.22 -3.46
CA ILE A 53 8.68 -3.09 -2.27
C ILE A 53 9.11 -1.90 -1.42
N CYS A 54 10.42 -1.76 -1.14
CA CYS A 54 10.94 -0.64 -0.37
C CYS A 54 10.67 0.70 -1.03
N SER A 55 10.79 0.80 -2.35
CA SER A 55 10.56 2.05 -3.09
C SER A 55 9.10 2.49 -3.09
N MET A 56 8.15 1.56 -3.00
CA MET A 56 6.72 1.82 -2.97
C MET A 56 6.14 1.90 -1.56
N SER A 57 6.95 1.65 -0.54
CA SER A 57 6.52 1.56 0.86
C SER A 57 6.90 2.82 1.63
N TYR A 58 6.08 3.17 2.62
CA TYR A 58 6.38 4.20 3.62
C TYR A 58 7.21 3.66 4.80
N PHE A 59 7.39 2.34 4.90
CA PHE A 59 8.12 1.72 5.99
C PHE A 59 9.64 1.78 5.77
N PRO A 60 10.43 1.91 6.85
CA PRO A 60 11.87 1.80 6.75
C PRO A 60 12.29 0.45 6.15
N LYS A 61 13.38 0.44 5.39
CA LYS A 61 13.93 -0.77 4.76
C LYS A 61 14.11 -1.92 5.77
N GLN A 62 14.54 -1.61 6.99
CA GLN A 62 14.73 -2.61 8.05
C GLN A 62 13.40 -3.26 8.46
N THR A 63 12.32 -2.50 8.56
CA THR A 63 10.98 -3.01 8.86
C THR A 63 10.49 -3.95 7.75
N ILE A 64 10.65 -3.54 6.48
CA ILE A 64 10.30 -4.39 5.33
C ILE A 64 11.10 -5.68 5.34
N ASN A 65 12.41 -5.59 5.55
CA ASN A 65 13.29 -6.76 5.61
C ASN A 65 12.87 -7.74 6.71
N SER A 66 12.56 -7.25 7.91
CA SER A 66 12.10 -8.07 9.03
C SER A 66 10.77 -8.75 8.74
N SER A 67 9.82 -8.03 8.15
CA SER A 67 8.52 -8.58 7.77
C SER A 67 8.62 -9.63 6.66
N LEU A 68 9.48 -9.41 5.67
CA LEU A 68 9.74 -10.38 4.60
C LEU A 68 10.37 -11.67 5.14
N LYS A 69 11.35 -11.56 6.04
CA LYS A 69 11.98 -12.73 6.68
C LYS A 69 10.95 -13.55 7.47
N LYS A 70 10.05 -12.89 8.17
CA LYS A 70 8.98 -13.57 8.90
C LYS A 70 8.01 -14.28 7.96
N LEU A 71 7.58 -13.61 6.90
CA LEU A 71 6.69 -14.20 5.89
C LEU A 71 7.33 -15.40 5.19
N GLU A 72 8.63 -15.34 4.91
CA GLU A 72 9.39 -16.46 4.34
C GLU A 72 9.48 -17.61 5.32
N ALA A 73 9.82 -17.34 6.59
CA ALA A 73 9.89 -18.37 7.64
C ALA A 73 8.53 -19.03 7.89
N ASP A 74 7.44 -18.27 7.79
CA ASP A 74 6.07 -18.77 7.93
C ASP A 74 5.58 -19.53 6.67
N GLY A 75 6.38 -19.58 5.60
CA GLY A 75 6.04 -20.26 4.37
C GLY A 75 5.00 -19.55 3.50
N VAL A 76 4.78 -18.27 3.71
CA VAL A 76 3.81 -17.44 2.97
C VAL A 76 4.39 -16.96 1.64
N ILE A 77 5.66 -16.62 1.64
CA ILE A 77 6.41 -16.17 0.47
C ILE A 77 7.64 -17.04 0.24
N GLU A 78 8.13 -17.01 -0.99
CA GLU A 78 9.41 -17.58 -1.37
C GLU A 78 10.16 -16.63 -2.32
N LEU A 79 11.46 -16.80 -2.35
CA LEU A 79 12.32 -16.06 -3.26
C LEU A 79 12.61 -16.93 -4.49
N VAL A 80 12.35 -16.38 -5.67
CA VAL A 80 12.62 -17.04 -6.96
C VAL A 80 13.59 -16.20 -7.79
N PRO A 81 14.35 -16.80 -8.73
CA PRO A 81 15.23 -16.03 -9.60
C PRO A 81 14.44 -14.98 -10.41
N GLY A 82 14.96 -13.75 -10.47
CA GLY A 82 14.43 -12.71 -11.33
C GLY A 82 14.84 -12.90 -12.79
N ASN A 83 14.28 -12.08 -13.69
CA ASN A 83 14.49 -12.18 -15.14
C ASN A 83 15.95 -12.03 -15.58
N ASN A 84 16.79 -11.33 -14.78
CA ASN A 84 18.21 -11.11 -15.09
C ASN A 84 19.16 -12.03 -14.32
N GLY A 85 18.66 -12.99 -13.54
CA GLY A 85 19.42 -13.93 -12.73
C GLY A 85 20.18 -13.32 -11.54
N ARG A 86 20.16 -12.00 -11.37
CA ARG A 86 20.90 -11.29 -10.32
C ARG A 86 20.05 -10.86 -9.14
N SER A 87 18.82 -10.44 -9.39
CA SER A 87 17.85 -10.08 -8.36
C SER A 87 16.86 -11.22 -8.16
N LYS A 88 16.40 -11.38 -6.91
CA LYS A 88 15.36 -12.35 -6.57
C LYS A 88 14.02 -11.65 -6.51
N LYS A 89 12.99 -12.32 -7.01
CA LYS A 89 11.61 -11.90 -6.86
C LYS A 89 10.95 -12.61 -5.70
N ILE A 90 10.10 -11.89 -5.02
CA ILE A 90 9.26 -12.39 -3.94
C ILE A 90 7.93 -12.79 -4.55
N VAL A 91 7.54 -14.03 -4.35
CA VAL A 91 6.26 -14.59 -4.82
C VAL A 91 5.52 -15.27 -3.67
N LEU A 92 4.21 -15.41 -3.79
CA LEU A 92 3.42 -16.18 -2.85
C LEU A 92 3.61 -17.68 -3.09
N THR A 93 3.70 -18.42 -1.99
CA THR A 93 3.58 -19.88 -2.01
C THR A 93 2.11 -20.30 -2.15
N ALA A 94 1.82 -21.62 -2.26
CA ALA A 94 0.45 -22.11 -2.20
C ALA A 94 -0.24 -21.68 -0.89
N SER A 95 0.46 -21.79 0.25
CA SER A 95 -0.02 -21.31 1.55
C SER A 95 -0.24 -19.80 1.56
N GLY A 96 0.65 -19.03 0.92
CA GLY A 96 0.52 -17.58 0.75
C GLY A 96 -0.71 -17.20 -0.08
N ASN A 97 -1.01 -17.93 -1.14
CA ASN A 97 -2.22 -17.73 -1.94
C ASN A 97 -3.50 -17.99 -1.15
N GLU A 98 -3.52 -19.00 -0.29
CA GLU A 98 -4.64 -19.25 0.62
C GLU A 98 -4.82 -18.10 1.62
N LEU A 99 -3.74 -17.62 2.22
CA LEU A 99 -3.76 -16.46 3.11
C LEU A 99 -4.27 -15.22 2.36
N MET A 100 -3.77 -14.96 1.16
CA MET A 100 -4.21 -13.87 0.31
C MET A 100 -5.72 -13.89 0.06
N SER A 101 -6.28 -15.06 -0.25
CA SER A 101 -7.71 -15.23 -0.51
C SER A 101 -8.59 -14.94 0.71
N ARG A 102 -8.09 -15.20 1.91
CA ARG A 102 -8.79 -14.97 3.18
C ARG A 102 -8.61 -13.55 3.73
N THR A 103 -7.68 -12.81 3.21
CA THR A 103 -7.28 -11.50 3.74
C THR A 103 -7.37 -10.39 2.70
N ILE A 104 -6.35 -10.15 1.93
CA ILE A 104 -6.23 -9.02 1.00
C ILE A 104 -7.31 -9.04 -0.08
N VAL A 105 -7.70 -10.21 -0.58
CA VAL A 105 -8.81 -10.32 -1.55
C VAL A 105 -10.11 -9.75 -0.97
N LYS A 106 -10.36 -9.95 0.32
CA LYS A 106 -11.55 -9.37 1.00
C LYS A 106 -11.44 -7.86 1.13
N VAL A 107 -10.24 -7.35 1.42
CA VAL A 107 -9.97 -5.90 1.47
C VAL A 107 -10.22 -5.27 0.10
N ARG A 108 -9.63 -5.85 -0.97
CA ARG A 108 -9.82 -5.39 -2.35
C ARG A 108 -11.30 -5.40 -2.76
N ARG A 109 -12.04 -6.40 -2.33
CA ARG A 109 -13.49 -6.45 -2.56
C ARG A 109 -14.23 -5.31 -1.85
N ALA A 110 -13.87 -5.02 -0.60
CA ALA A 110 -14.47 -3.90 0.13
C ALA A 110 -14.15 -2.56 -0.53
N GLU A 111 -12.91 -2.35 -0.98
CA GLU A 111 -12.50 -1.16 -1.72
C GLU A 111 -13.25 -1.04 -3.05
N CYS A 112 -13.35 -2.14 -3.82
CA CYS A 112 -14.09 -2.15 -5.08
C CYS A 112 -15.57 -1.81 -4.85
N ASN A 113 -16.21 -2.38 -3.83
CA ASN A 113 -17.59 -2.08 -3.50
C ASN A 113 -17.78 -0.59 -3.14
N ALA A 114 -16.83 0.00 -2.41
CA ALA A 114 -16.85 1.43 -2.11
C ALA A 114 -16.75 2.26 -3.40
N LEU A 115 -15.82 1.92 -4.28
CA LEU A 115 -15.64 2.59 -5.57
C LEU A 115 -16.85 2.40 -6.50
N ASP A 116 -17.50 1.23 -6.48
CA ASP A 116 -18.71 0.98 -7.28
C ASP A 116 -19.90 1.81 -6.82
N SER A 117 -19.89 2.26 -5.56
CA SER A 117 -20.90 3.20 -5.03
C SER A 117 -20.65 4.66 -5.43
N MET A 118 -19.51 4.95 -6.05
CA MET A 118 -19.15 6.26 -6.58
C MET A 118 -19.45 6.34 -8.08
N THR A 119 -19.89 7.50 -8.54
CA THR A 119 -20.03 7.76 -9.97
C THR A 119 -18.68 7.81 -10.67
N ALA A 120 -18.65 7.61 -11.98
CA ALA A 120 -17.43 7.74 -12.78
C ALA A 120 -16.79 9.13 -12.60
N GLY A 121 -17.60 10.18 -12.60
CA GLY A 121 -17.12 11.56 -12.39
C GLY A 121 -16.49 11.77 -11.02
N GLU A 122 -17.03 11.18 -9.96
CA GLU A 122 -16.46 11.25 -8.61
C GLU A 122 -15.13 10.51 -8.53
N LYS A 123 -15.00 9.33 -9.13
CA LYS A 123 -13.74 8.58 -9.21
C LYS A 123 -12.65 9.36 -9.95
N ASP A 124 -13.00 9.91 -11.11
CA ASP A 124 -12.07 10.73 -11.91
C ASP A 124 -11.66 12.00 -11.17
N ALA A 125 -12.61 12.69 -10.53
CA ALA A 125 -12.33 13.88 -9.73
C ALA A 125 -11.41 13.57 -8.54
N PHE A 126 -11.61 12.43 -7.87
CA PHE A 126 -10.79 12.01 -6.73
C PHE A 126 -9.32 11.88 -7.11
N ILE A 127 -9.02 11.17 -8.19
CA ILE A 127 -7.64 11.03 -8.70
C ILE A 127 -7.07 12.36 -9.17
N THR A 128 -7.84 13.11 -9.97
CA THR A 128 -7.41 14.40 -10.52
C THR A 128 -7.06 15.42 -9.44
N ILE A 129 -7.84 15.47 -8.35
CA ILE A 129 -7.62 16.40 -7.23
C ILE A 129 -6.35 16.01 -6.46
N ILE A 130 -6.13 14.73 -6.19
CA ILE A 130 -4.92 14.24 -5.52
C ILE A 130 -3.69 14.55 -6.36
N ASP A 131 -3.71 14.25 -7.66
CA ASP A 131 -2.61 14.53 -8.58
C ASP A 131 -2.29 16.03 -8.61
N LYS A 132 -3.30 16.87 -8.77
CA LYS A 132 -3.14 18.33 -8.80
C LYS A 132 -2.52 18.84 -7.50
N PHE A 133 -3.03 18.40 -6.36
CA PHE A 133 -2.52 18.85 -5.06
C PHE A 133 -1.07 18.42 -4.85
N THR A 134 -0.73 17.17 -5.19
CA THR A 134 0.64 16.65 -5.12
C THR A 134 1.59 17.44 -6.02
N GLN A 135 1.18 17.73 -7.26
CA GLN A 135 1.98 18.53 -8.19
C GLN A 135 2.26 19.93 -7.64
N LEU A 136 1.24 20.59 -7.12
CA LEU A 136 1.38 21.94 -6.53
C LEU A 136 2.31 21.93 -5.30
N LEU A 137 2.26 20.87 -4.47
CA LEU A 137 3.20 20.72 -3.35
C LEU A 137 4.65 20.54 -3.84
N ASN A 138 4.86 19.73 -4.88
CA ASN A 138 6.18 19.55 -5.50
C ASN A 138 6.73 20.88 -6.03
N ASP A 139 5.88 21.65 -6.71
CA ASP A 139 6.24 22.97 -7.25
C ASP A 139 6.58 23.97 -6.15
N ALA A 140 5.95 23.85 -4.98
CA ALA A 140 6.19 24.72 -3.82
C ALA A 140 7.36 24.29 -2.92
N THR A 141 8.00 23.13 -3.20
CA THR A 141 9.07 22.57 -2.34
C THR A 141 10.27 23.52 -2.18
N TYR A 142 10.50 24.43 -3.13
CA TYR A 142 11.57 25.45 -3.02
C TYR A 142 11.42 26.36 -1.80
N LEU A 143 10.20 26.54 -1.28
CA LEU A 143 9.95 27.34 -0.09
C LEU A 143 10.54 26.73 1.19
N ILE A 144 10.76 25.43 1.18
CA ILE A 144 11.24 24.66 2.34
C ILE A 144 12.78 24.54 2.33
N LYS A 145 13.40 24.65 1.14
CA LYS A 145 14.84 24.45 0.93
C LYS A 145 15.73 25.67 1.27
N LYS A 146 15.15 26.74 1.82
CA LYS A 146 15.90 27.94 2.17
C LYS A 146 16.48 27.91 3.58
#